data_3bcd9eef0fbd894b129d23d066532775
#
_entry.id   3bcd9eef0fbd894b129d23d066532775
#
_cell.length_a   1.000
_cell.length_b   1.000
_cell.length_c   1.000
_cell.angle_alpha   90.00
_cell.angle_beta   90.00
_cell.angle_gamma   90.00
#
_symmetry.space_group_name_H-M   'P 1'
#
loop_
_entity.id
_entity.type
_entity.pdbx_description
1 polymer ?
#
loop_
_entity_poly.entity_id
_entity_poly.type
_entity_poly.pdbx_seq_one_letter_code
_entity_poly.pdbx_strand_id
1 'polypeptide(L)'
;MNNPKADAALNLSLSLPESLHEKSTSLSAVLTGSVWEILVLASQDLSFLTKQYPQIEVSMLLENFALLRLPPSLIPTVSALPQILYIEMPHYISFEILSGKRSSCITQVTLPPLSLTGNGVLVGFVDSGIDLTHPDFQDSNGNSRVLFLWDQTRDEDPPDGYLFGTEYNNEQINEALRAGKTLSKDESGHGTAAAGIACGNGNASKGRYRGIAPETELIVVKMRKNKGLYPRTTELISGIDYCIRKALKSNRPLVLNISFGNNYGSHTGNSLSELYLNRVSLLGRISIIAASGNEGASPIHTLGFLDQTVNVDFSISERQTSLNMQLWKDYADAVRIRLRAPSGTEYTLSNKFGTNIEVLDQTQIAFYNSAPSPFQRLQEYYF
;
A
#
# COMPACT_ATOMS: atom_id res chain seq x y z
N MET A 1 16.62 -19.72 2.79
CA MET A 1 15.53 -20.73 2.71
C MET A 1 14.67 -20.36 1.51
N ASN A 2 14.34 -21.27 0.61
CA ASN A 2 13.49 -20.93 -0.56
C ASN A 2 12.05 -21.37 -0.27
N ASN A 3 11.17 -20.41 0.01
CA ASN A 3 9.77 -20.66 0.30
C ASN A 3 8.91 -20.32 -0.92
N PRO A 4 8.36 -21.30 -1.65
CA PRO A 4 7.59 -21.05 -2.88
C PRO A 4 6.26 -20.33 -2.64
N LYS A 5 5.80 -20.26 -1.39
CA LYS A 5 4.60 -19.51 -0.98
C LYS A 5 4.91 -18.08 -0.54
N ALA A 6 6.15 -17.62 -0.61
CA ALA A 6 6.54 -16.28 -0.23
C ALA A 6 7.13 -15.52 -1.42
N ASP A 7 6.89 -14.21 -1.46
CA ASP A 7 7.50 -13.34 -2.47
C ASP A 7 9.02 -13.29 -2.34
N ALA A 8 9.70 -12.74 -3.35
CA ALA A 8 11.15 -12.70 -3.40
C ALA A 8 11.74 -11.83 -2.28
N ALA A 9 11.10 -10.70 -1.99
CA ALA A 9 11.55 -9.77 -0.96
C ALA A 9 11.49 -10.40 0.44
N LEU A 10 10.42 -11.14 0.77
CA LEU A 10 10.30 -11.86 2.03
C LEU A 10 11.33 -13.01 2.14
N ASN A 11 11.52 -13.77 1.06
CA ASN A 11 12.53 -14.84 1.01
C ASN A 11 13.94 -14.29 1.21
N LEU A 12 14.26 -13.16 0.58
CA LEU A 12 15.51 -12.47 0.78
C LEU A 12 15.66 -12.03 2.24
N SER A 13 14.65 -11.33 2.78
CA SER A 13 14.64 -10.84 4.16
C SER A 13 14.87 -11.98 5.18
N LEU A 14 14.17 -13.10 5.02
CA LEU A 14 14.35 -14.27 5.91
C LEU A 14 15.77 -14.88 5.87
N SER A 15 16.51 -14.62 4.81
CA SER A 15 17.84 -15.19 4.59
C SER A 15 18.96 -14.23 5.03
N LEU A 16 18.65 -12.95 5.28
CA LEU A 16 19.63 -11.92 5.62
C LEU A 16 19.75 -11.74 7.13
N PRO A 17 20.97 -11.34 7.61
CA PRO A 17 21.15 -10.91 8.99
C PRO A 17 20.31 -9.66 9.30
N GLU A 18 19.83 -9.54 10.55
CA GLU A 18 19.00 -8.42 11.00
C GLU A 18 19.68 -7.06 10.75
N SER A 19 20.99 -6.98 10.87
CA SER A 19 21.77 -5.76 10.63
C SER A 19 21.69 -5.23 9.19
N LEU A 20 21.27 -6.05 8.22
CA LEU A 20 21.06 -5.63 6.84
C LEU A 20 19.64 -5.11 6.59
N HIS A 21 18.65 -5.58 7.34
CA HIS A 21 17.28 -5.04 7.24
C HIS A 21 17.24 -3.55 7.59
N GLU A 22 17.98 -3.13 8.63
CA GLU A 22 18.02 -1.73 9.04
C GLU A 22 18.75 -0.82 8.05
N LYS A 23 19.65 -1.37 7.24
CA LYS A 23 20.39 -0.62 6.21
C LYS A 23 19.60 -0.43 4.91
N SER A 24 18.59 -1.25 4.65
CA SER A 24 17.75 -1.17 3.46
C SER A 24 16.38 -0.66 3.81
N THR A 25 15.98 0.48 3.22
CA THR A 25 14.63 1.05 3.42
C THR A 25 13.55 0.06 3.00
N SER A 26 13.71 -0.66 1.88
CA SER A 26 12.70 -1.63 1.45
C SER A 26 12.58 -2.81 2.39
N LEU A 27 13.70 -3.41 2.80
CA LEU A 27 13.68 -4.59 3.67
C LEU A 27 13.20 -4.26 5.08
N SER A 28 13.36 -3.00 5.53
CA SER A 28 12.86 -2.57 6.83
C SER A 28 11.33 -2.47 6.89
N ALA A 29 10.63 -2.52 5.75
CA ALA A 29 9.16 -2.42 5.70
C ALA A 29 8.45 -3.56 6.46
N VAL A 30 9.06 -4.74 6.56
CA VAL A 30 8.50 -5.89 7.28
C VAL A 30 8.56 -5.72 8.80
N LEU A 31 9.45 -4.86 9.32
CA LEU A 31 9.71 -4.73 10.76
C LEU A 31 8.62 -3.93 11.48
N THR A 32 8.05 -4.51 12.54
CA THR A 32 7.13 -3.84 13.47
C THR A 32 7.60 -4.11 14.89
N GLY A 33 8.49 -3.27 15.43
CA GLY A 33 9.15 -3.54 16.69
C GLY A 33 10.01 -4.80 16.61
N SER A 34 9.76 -5.78 17.47
CA SER A 34 10.45 -7.08 17.53
C SER A 34 9.79 -8.18 16.69
N VAL A 35 8.69 -7.89 16.04
CA VAL A 35 7.93 -8.83 15.19
C VAL A 35 7.90 -8.33 13.75
N TRP A 36 7.62 -9.24 12.83
CA TRP A 36 7.39 -8.92 11.43
C TRP A 36 5.89 -8.87 11.14
N GLU A 37 5.51 -7.95 10.27
CA GLU A 37 4.16 -7.85 9.73
C GLU A 37 4.17 -8.28 8.26
N ILE A 38 3.27 -9.18 7.90
CA ILE A 38 3.17 -9.77 6.55
C ILE A 38 1.73 -9.77 6.08
N LEU A 39 1.53 -9.65 4.77
CA LEU A 39 0.24 -9.83 4.11
C LEU A 39 0.11 -11.29 3.64
N VAL A 40 -1.01 -11.91 3.94
CA VAL A 40 -1.24 -13.33 3.66
C VAL A 40 -2.54 -13.51 2.88
N LEU A 41 -2.49 -14.36 1.87
CA LEU A 41 -3.66 -14.94 1.24
C LEU A 41 -3.84 -16.36 1.77
N ALA A 42 -5.03 -16.67 2.28
CA ALA A 42 -5.37 -17.97 2.83
C ALA A 42 -6.52 -18.65 2.07
N SER A 43 -6.74 -19.92 2.32
CA SER A 43 -7.91 -20.67 1.83
C SER A 43 -9.12 -20.58 2.76
N GLN A 44 -8.91 -20.11 4.00
CA GLN A 44 -9.92 -20.01 5.05
C GLN A 44 -9.48 -19.03 6.14
N ASP A 45 -10.35 -18.76 7.11
CA ASP A 45 -10.06 -17.94 8.29
C ASP A 45 -8.84 -18.48 9.07
N LEU A 46 -7.94 -17.58 9.44
CA LEU A 46 -6.68 -17.88 10.14
C LEU A 46 -6.74 -17.57 11.65
N SER A 47 -7.88 -17.17 12.20
CA SER A 47 -8.00 -16.78 13.63
C SER A 47 -7.59 -17.89 14.59
N PHE A 48 -7.57 -19.15 14.15
CA PHE A 48 -7.09 -20.27 14.97
C PHE A 48 -5.59 -20.16 15.30
N LEU A 49 -4.80 -19.44 14.50
CA LEU A 49 -3.37 -19.29 14.73
C LEU A 49 -3.04 -18.60 16.04
N THR A 50 -3.86 -17.65 16.49
CA THR A 50 -3.66 -16.98 17.80
C THR A 50 -3.78 -17.94 18.98
N LYS A 51 -4.61 -18.97 18.85
CA LYS A 51 -4.74 -20.02 19.86
C LYS A 51 -3.60 -21.03 19.82
N GLN A 52 -3.16 -21.38 18.60
CA GLN A 52 -2.10 -22.37 18.41
C GLN A 52 -0.71 -21.78 18.67
N TYR A 53 -0.51 -20.52 18.38
CA TYR A 53 0.75 -19.78 18.54
C TYR A 53 0.45 -18.42 19.19
N PRO A 54 0.52 -18.29 20.53
CA PRO A 54 0.18 -17.04 21.22
C PRO A 54 1.01 -15.81 20.82
N GLN A 55 2.16 -16.01 20.15
CA GLN A 55 3.00 -14.93 19.63
C GLN A 55 2.51 -14.39 18.28
N ILE A 56 1.49 -14.99 17.67
CA ILE A 56 0.94 -14.56 16.38
C ILE A 56 -0.31 -13.74 16.62
N GLU A 57 -0.30 -12.52 16.12
CA GLU A 57 -1.48 -11.69 16.01
C GLU A 57 -2.05 -11.81 14.60
N VAL A 58 -3.36 -11.95 14.49
CA VAL A 58 -4.08 -12.14 13.23
C VAL A 58 -5.14 -11.06 13.08
N SER A 59 -5.09 -10.31 11.98
CA SER A 59 -6.18 -9.45 11.53
C SER A 59 -6.71 -9.99 10.20
N MET A 60 -7.91 -10.58 10.23
CA MET A 60 -8.57 -11.08 9.03
C MET A 60 -9.15 -9.92 8.21
N LEU A 61 -8.77 -9.84 6.96
CA LEU A 61 -9.34 -8.96 5.96
C LEU A 61 -10.44 -9.70 5.17
N LEU A 62 -11.13 -9.00 4.26
CA LEU A 62 -12.08 -9.62 3.35
C LEU A 62 -11.40 -10.63 2.41
N GLU A 63 -12.20 -11.51 1.81
CA GLU A 63 -11.75 -12.47 0.77
C GLU A 63 -10.60 -13.40 1.22
N ASN A 64 -10.56 -13.76 2.51
CA ASN A 64 -9.54 -14.61 3.13
C ASN A 64 -8.10 -14.04 3.08
N PHE A 65 -7.96 -12.73 2.93
CA PHE A 65 -6.69 -12.08 3.21
C PHE A 65 -6.52 -11.87 4.72
N ALA A 66 -5.28 -11.80 5.17
CA ALA A 66 -4.97 -11.53 6.57
C ALA A 66 -3.66 -10.73 6.70
N LEU A 67 -3.58 -9.89 7.72
CA LEU A 67 -2.33 -9.37 8.23
C LEU A 67 -1.90 -10.23 9.41
N LEU A 68 -0.68 -10.73 9.37
CA LEU A 68 -0.09 -11.45 10.48
C LEU A 68 1.07 -10.66 11.06
N ARG A 69 1.11 -10.53 12.38
CA ARG A 69 2.28 -10.07 13.13
C ARG A 69 2.85 -11.24 13.90
N LEU A 70 4.09 -11.58 13.66
CA LEU A 70 4.70 -12.77 14.24
C LEU A 70 6.23 -12.63 14.28
N PRO A 71 6.91 -13.39 15.18
CA PRO A 71 8.35 -13.54 15.11
C PRO A 71 8.79 -14.14 13.77
N PRO A 72 9.86 -13.64 13.13
CA PRO A 72 10.34 -14.13 11.84
C PRO A 72 10.64 -15.64 11.84
N SER A 73 11.04 -16.19 12.97
CA SER A 73 11.28 -17.64 13.14
C SER A 73 10.04 -18.51 12.92
N LEU A 74 8.83 -17.97 13.06
CA LEU A 74 7.58 -18.70 12.85
C LEU A 74 7.08 -18.62 11.39
N ILE A 75 7.62 -17.75 10.56
CA ILE A 75 7.19 -17.60 9.16
C ILE A 75 7.32 -18.93 8.38
N PRO A 76 8.43 -19.69 8.48
CA PRO A 76 8.54 -20.99 7.82
C PRO A 76 7.47 -22.00 8.29
N THR A 77 7.16 -22.01 9.59
CA THR A 77 6.13 -22.90 10.16
C THR A 77 4.74 -22.53 9.66
N VAL A 78 4.41 -21.26 9.69
CA VAL A 78 3.10 -20.74 9.22
C VAL A 78 2.93 -20.98 7.72
N SER A 79 3.95 -20.69 6.93
CA SER A 79 3.89 -20.88 5.47
C SER A 79 3.72 -22.36 5.06
N ALA A 80 4.18 -23.31 5.87
CA ALA A 80 4.01 -24.73 5.63
C ALA A 80 2.56 -25.22 5.81
N LEU A 81 1.71 -24.43 6.47
CA LEU A 81 0.31 -24.78 6.68
C LEU A 81 -0.44 -24.86 5.33
N PRO A 82 -1.32 -25.86 5.16
CA PRO A 82 -2.09 -26.01 3.91
C PRO A 82 -3.06 -24.84 3.69
N GLN A 83 -3.48 -24.17 4.74
CA GLN A 83 -4.37 -23.01 4.68
C GLN A 83 -3.70 -21.76 4.10
N ILE A 84 -2.39 -21.64 4.17
CA ILE A 84 -1.63 -20.53 3.61
C ILE A 84 -1.40 -20.78 2.13
N LEU A 85 -1.90 -19.89 1.30
CA LEU A 85 -1.74 -19.96 -0.15
C LEU A 85 -0.52 -19.15 -0.60
N TYR A 86 -0.37 -17.91 -0.09
CA TYR A 86 0.75 -17.04 -0.43
C TYR A 86 1.00 -16.00 0.66
N ILE A 87 2.23 -15.53 0.76
CA ILE A 87 2.69 -14.52 1.73
C ILE A 87 3.51 -13.46 1.00
N GLU A 88 3.23 -12.20 1.29
CA GLU A 88 3.93 -11.06 0.70
C GLU A 88 4.49 -10.14 1.81
N MET A 89 5.71 -9.66 1.60
CA MET A 89 6.30 -8.64 2.43
C MET A 89 5.64 -7.28 2.17
N PRO A 90 5.31 -6.46 3.20
CA PRO A 90 4.81 -5.11 2.96
C PRO A 90 5.88 -4.23 2.30
N HIS A 91 5.44 -3.36 1.41
CA HIS A 91 6.29 -2.36 0.76
C HIS A 91 5.89 -0.95 1.19
N TYR A 92 6.87 -0.03 1.24
CA TYR A 92 6.57 1.38 1.46
C TYR A 92 5.86 1.97 0.24
N ILE A 93 4.95 2.90 0.51
CA ILE A 93 4.16 3.65 -0.50
C ILE A 93 4.42 5.14 -0.34
N SER A 94 4.38 5.90 -1.44
CA SER A 94 4.62 7.34 -1.48
C SER A 94 3.37 8.13 -1.89
N PHE A 95 3.37 9.44 -1.63
CA PHE A 95 2.26 10.35 -1.95
C PHE A 95 2.22 10.74 -3.42
N GLU A 96 1.00 10.87 -3.98
CA GLU A 96 0.77 11.31 -5.35
C GLU A 96 -0.43 12.28 -5.45
N ILE A 97 -0.25 13.46 -6.08
CA ILE A 97 -1.30 14.49 -6.29
C ILE A 97 -1.32 14.93 -7.76
N LEU A 98 -2.52 15.10 -8.33
CA LEU A 98 -2.71 15.51 -9.70
C LEU A 98 -3.64 16.71 -9.90
N SER A 99 -3.35 17.53 -10.93
CA SER A 99 -4.17 18.63 -11.44
C SER A 99 -4.93 18.17 -12.70
N GLY A 100 -6.28 18.12 -12.71
CA GLY A 100 -6.99 17.55 -13.86
C GLY A 100 -8.46 17.87 -14.08
N LYS A 101 -9.10 18.74 -13.30
CA LYS A 101 -10.55 18.98 -13.41
C LYS A 101 -11.04 19.42 -14.81
N ARG A 102 -10.24 20.21 -15.53
CA ARG A 102 -10.66 20.73 -16.85
C ARG A 102 -10.53 19.73 -17.97
N SER A 103 -9.48 18.91 -17.94
CA SER A 103 -9.21 17.89 -18.97
C SER A 103 -10.18 16.72 -18.95
N SER A 104 -10.91 16.53 -17.85
CA SER A 104 -11.80 15.37 -17.65
C SER A 104 -13.28 15.67 -17.94
N CYS A 105 -13.63 16.85 -18.45
CA CYS A 105 -15.03 17.27 -18.79
C CYS A 105 -16.05 17.11 -17.64
N ILE A 106 -15.60 17.09 -16.39
CA ILE A 106 -16.42 16.74 -15.21
C ILE A 106 -17.47 17.82 -14.90
N THR A 107 -17.22 19.08 -15.25
CA THR A 107 -18.16 20.17 -14.99
C THR A 107 -19.55 19.91 -15.57
N GLN A 108 -19.64 19.24 -16.72
CA GLN A 108 -20.93 18.95 -17.38
C GLN A 108 -21.77 17.93 -16.61
N VAL A 109 -21.13 17.02 -15.85
CA VAL A 109 -21.80 15.97 -15.07
C VAL A 109 -22.48 16.54 -13.83
N THR A 110 -21.91 17.60 -13.26
CA THR A 110 -22.45 18.27 -12.06
C THR A 110 -23.53 19.32 -12.36
N LEU A 111 -23.72 19.68 -13.64
CA LEU A 111 -24.73 20.63 -14.09
C LEU A 111 -26.01 19.90 -14.53
N PRO A 112 -27.17 20.62 -14.57
CA PRO A 112 -28.39 20.10 -15.20
C PRO A 112 -28.16 19.70 -16.67
N PRO A 113 -28.80 18.62 -17.15
CA PRO A 113 -29.85 17.84 -16.49
C PRO A 113 -29.33 16.73 -15.57
N LEU A 114 -28.03 16.40 -15.55
CA LEU A 114 -27.51 15.27 -14.80
C LEU A 114 -27.43 15.55 -13.28
N SER A 115 -26.94 16.72 -12.90
CA SER A 115 -26.83 17.19 -11.51
C SER A 115 -26.24 16.15 -10.55
N LEU A 116 -25.22 15.39 -10.99
CA LEU A 116 -24.61 14.34 -10.19
C LEU A 116 -23.59 14.97 -9.22
N THR A 117 -23.97 15.08 -7.97
CA THR A 117 -23.20 15.76 -6.91
C THR A 117 -22.61 14.80 -5.89
N GLY A 118 -22.87 13.49 -6.03
CA GLY A 118 -22.39 12.43 -5.14
C GLY A 118 -23.27 12.19 -3.91
N ASN A 119 -24.46 12.78 -3.84
CA ASN A 119 -25.39 12.54 -2.74
C ASN A 119 -25.70 11.05 -2.59
N GLY A 120 -25.64 10.52 -1.36
CA GLY A 120 -25.85 9.10 -1.04
C GLY A 120 -24.64 8.19 -1.29
N VAL A 121 -23.56 8.71 -1.87
CA VAL A 121 -22.32 7.96 -2.12
C VAL A 121 -21.30 8.23 -0.99
N LEU A 122 -20.59 7.19 -0.57
CA LEU A 122 -19.42 7.31 0.31
C LEU A 122 -18.15 7.43 -0.53
N VAL A 123 -17.24 8.30 -0.11
CA VAL A 123 -15.89 8.33 -0.67
C VAL A 123 -14.89 7.99 0.42
N GLY A 124 -14.08 6.97 0.20
CA GLY A 124 -13.02 6.53 1.09
C GLY A 124 -11.68 7.14 0.69
N PHE A 125 -10.98 7.71 1.65
CA PHE A 125 -9.60 8.21 1.50
C PHE A 125 -8.69 7.42 2.43
N VAL A 126 -7.73 6.71 1.87
CA VAL A 126 -6.66 6.06 2.63
C VAL A 126 -5.39 6.85 2.34
N ASP A 127 -5.08 7.81 3.21
CA ASP A 127 -4.13 8.89 2.93
C ASP A 127 -3.38 9.36 4.19
N SER A 128 -2.80 10.56 4.18
CA SER A 128 -2.09 11.16 5.31
C SER A 128 -3.00 11.68 6.42
N GLY A 129 -4.32 11.65 6.23
CA GLY A 129 -5.32 12.20 7.13
C GLY A 129 -6.22 13.22 6.44
N ILE A 130 -6.89 14.03 7.25
CA ILE A 130 -7.75 15.13 6.81
C ILE A 130 -7.79 16.22 7.87
N ASP A 131 -7.87 17.47 7.44
CA ASP A 131 -8.21 18.59 8.34
C ASP A 131 -9.72 18.61 8.56
N LEU A 132 -10.17 18.05 9.68
CA LEU A 132 -11.58 18.00 10.07
C LEU A 132 -12.17 19.40 10.29
N THR A 133 -11.34 20.40 10.57
CA THR A 133 -11.79 21.77 10.84
C THR A 133 -12.05 22.58 9.57
N HIS A 134 -11.58 22.07 8.41
CA HIS A 134 -11.74 22.77 7.15
C HIS A 134 -13.23 22.86 6.74
N PRO A 135 -13.77 24.06 6.46
CA PRO A 135 -15.20 24.27 6.20
C PRO A 135 -15.74 23.45 5.01
N ASP A 136 -14.88 23.07 4.06
CA ASP A 136 -15.29 22.29 2.89
C ASP A 136 -15.67 20.84 3.22
N PHE A 137 -15.36 20.36 4.42
CA PHE A 137 -15.75 19.03 4.91
C PHE A 137 -16.87 19.08 5.95
N GLN A 138 -17.50 20.22 6.11
CA GLN A 138 -18.63 20.43 7.00
C GLN A 138 -19.90 20.73 6.21
N ASP A 139 -21.06 20.34 6.75
CA ASP A 139 -22.37 20.71 6.22
C ASP A 139 -22.72 22.18 6.53
N SER A 140 -23.91 22.63 6.12
CA SER A 140 -24.40 23.98 6.39
C SER A 140 -24.63 24.29 7.87
N ASN A 141 -24.70 23.26 8.72
CA ASN A 141 -24.88 23.40 10.17
C ASN A 141 -23.54 23.31 10.93
N GLY A 142 -22.42 23.16 10.22
CA GLY A 142 -21.10 23.01 10.79
C GLY A 142 -20.78 21.58 11.27
N ASN A 143 -21.61 20.59 10.94
CA ASN A 143 -21.32 19.21 11.26
C ASN A 143 -20.39 18.59 10.20
N SER A 144 -19.53 17.68 10.64
CA SER A 144 -18.61 16.97 9.78
C SER A 144 -19.33 16.06 8.77
N ARG A 145 -18.89 16.10 7.54
CA ARG A 145 -19.26 15.12 6.49
C ARG A 145 -18.39 13.85 6.53
N VAL A 146 -17.40 13.81 7.42
CA VAL A 146 -16.62 12.59 7.70
C VAL A 146 -17.43 11.72 8.65
N LEU A 147 -17.88 10.56 8.17
CA LEU A 147 -18.68 9.63 8.98
C LEU A 147 -17.80 8.76 9.88
N PHE A 148 -16.65 8.37 9.39
CA PHE A 148 -15.69 7.55 10.10
C PHE A 148 -14.28 8.03 9.81
N LEU A 149 -13.47 8.14 10.86
CA LEU A 149 -12.04 8.42 10.79
C LEU A 149 -11.29 7.31 11.52
N TRP A 150 -10.39 6.63 10.84
CA TRP A 150 -9.43 5.73 11.46
C TRP A 150 -8.02 6.35 11.42
N ASP A 151 -7.54 6.79 12.56
CA ASP A 151 -6.17 7.26 12.71
C ASP A 151 -5.26 6.08 13.10
N GLN A 152 -4.52 5.56 12.14
CA GLN A 152 -3.58 4.44 12.35
C GLN A 152 -2.33 4.84 13.15
N THR A 153 -2.14 6.12 13.46
CA THR A 153 -0.98 6.62 14.23
C THR A 153 -1.20 6.61 15.73
N ARG A 154 -2.44 6.38 16.19
CA ARG A 154 -2.83 6.35 17.59
C ARG A 154 -3.34 4.96 17.95
N ASP A 155 -2.77 4.33 18.97
CA ASP A 155 -3.11 2.96 19.37
C ASP A 155 -3.94 2.96 20.68
N GLU A 156 -5.07 3.69 20.68
CA GLU A 156 -5.94 3.83 21.89
C GLU A 156 -7.21 2.97 21.78
N ASP A 157 -7.88 2.95 20.61
CA ASP A 157 -9.16 2.26 20.40
C ASP A 157 -9.25 1.77 18.94
N PRO A 158 -8.60 0.65 18.61
CA PRO A 158 -8.61 0.09 17.25
C PRO A 158 -10.03 -0.26 16.78
N PRO A 159 -10.33 -0.08 15.49
CA PRO A 159 -11.58 -0.57 14.93
C PRO A 159 -11.71 -2.07 15.10
N ASP A 160 -12.94 -2.55 15.24
CA ASP A 160 -13.22 -3.97 15.40
C ASP A 160 -12.62 -4.83 14.28
N GLY A 161 -11.82 -5.82 14.65
CA GLY A 161 -11.10 -6.72 13.75
C GLY A 161 -9.73 -6.21 13.30
N TYR A 162 -9.26 -5.03 13.73
CA TYR A 162 -7.93 -4.53 13.44
C TYR A 162 -7.03 -4.48 14.67
N LEU A 163 -5.71 -4.48 14.46
CA LEU A 163 -4.72 -4.65 15.54
C LEU A 163 -4.15 -3.33 16.06
N PHE A 164 -4.51 -2.19 15.45
CA PHE A 164 -3.87 -0.91 15.73
C PHE A 164 -4.76 0.27 15.32
N GLY A 165 -4.34 1.46 15.70
CA GLY A 165 -5.03 2.69 15.36
C GLY A 165 -6.11 3.06 16.36
N THR A 166 -6.82 4.15 16.07
CA THR A 166 -7.99 4.62 16.83
C THR A 166 -9.08 5.02 15.88
N GLU A 167 -10.29 4.50 16.09
CA GLU A 167 -11.46 4.87 15.32
C GLU A 167 -12.24 6.00 15.97
N TYR A 168 -12.73 6.94 15.17
CA TYR A 168 -13.68 7.98 15.56
C TYR A 168 -14.89 7.93 14.64
N ASN A 169 -16.09 7.86 15.22
CA ASN A 169 -17.35 7.98 14.52
C ASN A 169 -17.74 9.46 14.32
N ASN A 170 -18.80 9.70 13.53
CA ASN A 170 -19.23 11.06 13.22
C ASN A 170 -19.66 11.86 14.47
N GLU A 171 -20.26 11.22 15.48
CA GLU A 171 -20.65 11.89 16.73
C GLU A 171 -19.44 12.40 17.49
N GLN A 172 -18.43 11.55 17.69
CA GLN A 172 -17.17 11.92 18.34
C GLN A 172 -16.43 13.04 17.58
N ILE A 173 -16.46 12.98 16.23
CA ILE A 173 -15.87 14.03 15.39
C ILE A 173 -16.61 15.37 15.62
N ASN A 174 -17.94 15.36 15.61
CA ASN A 174 -18.74 16.57 15.83
C ASN A 174 -18.61 17.12 17.25
N GLU A 175 -18.50 16.27 18.25
CA GLU A 175 -18.22 16.71 19.63
C GLU A 175 -16.85 17.40 19.73
N ALA A 176 -15.83 16.83 19.10
CA ALA A 176 -14.49 17.41 19.08
C ALA A 176 -14.48 18.76 18.34
N LEU A 177 -15.16 18.88 17.20
CA LEU A 177 -15.29 20.15 16.48
C LEU A 177 -15.95 21.23 17.34
N ARG A 178 -17.07 20.92 17.99
CA ARG A 178 -17.76 21.86 18.91
C ARG A 178 -16.90 22.26 20.11
N ALA A 179 -16.09 21.33 20.61
CA ALA A 179 -15.18 21.57 21.73
C ALA A 179 -13.85 22.21 21.33
N GLY A 180 -13.59 22.46 20.04
CA GLY A 180 -12.32 22.94 19.53
C GLY A 180 -11.15 22.00 19.77
N LYS A 181 -11.42 20.69 19.88
CA LYS A 181 -10.41 19.65 20.10
C LYS A 181 -9.98 19.01 18.77
N THR A 182 -8.69 18.73 18.64
CA THR A 182 -8.12 18.03 17.50
C THR A 182 -8.02 16.53 17.80
N LEU A 183 -8.79 15.69 17.09
CA LEU A 183 -8.72 14.22 17.19
C LEU A 183 -7.56 13.65 16.41
N SER A 184 -7.35 14.16 15.22
CA SER A 184 -6.31 13.74 14.27
C SER A 184 -5.87 14.94 13.45
N LYS A 185 -4.67 14.89 12.92
CA LYS A 185 -4.10 15.99 12.12
C LYS A 185 -3.49 15.44 10.84
N ASP A 186 -3.69 16.12 9.73
CA ASP A 186 -2.98 15.85 8.48
C ASP A 186 -1.72 16.72 8.42
N GLU A 187 -0.57 16.17 8.81
CA GLU A 187 0.69 16.89 8.87
C GLU A 187 1.24 17.25 7.48
N SER A 188 0.90 16.48 6.46
CA SER A 188 1.38 16.71 5.09
C SER A 188 0.45 17.59 4.28
N GLY A 189 -0.84 17.62 4.63
CA GLY A 189 -1.88 18.28 3.86
C GLY A 189 -2.31 17.54 2.59
N HIS A 190 -1.69 16.39 2.28
CA HIS A 190 -1.95 15.65 1.05
C HIS A 190 -3.37 15.07 1.02
N GLY A 191 -3.76 14.32 2.06
CA GLY A 191 -5.09 13.74 2.15
C GLY A 191 -6.19 14.80 2.19
N THR A 192 -5.95 15.94 2.88
CA THR A 192 -6.83 17.09 2.90
C THR A 192 -7.02 17.68 1.49
N ALA A 193 -5.93 17.84 0.74
CA ALA A 193 -5.98 18.35 -0.63
C ALA A 193 -6.70 17.38 -1.57
N ALA A 194 -6.39 16.09 -1.51
CA ALA A 194 -7.05 15.04 -2.30
C ALA A 194 -8.57 14.99 -2.02
N ALA A 195 -8.95 15.00 -0.74
CA ALA A 195 -10.34 15.03 -0.32
C ALA A 195 -11.06 16.33 -0.76
N GLY A 196 -10.37 17.48 -0.69
CA GLY A 196 -10.88 18.78 -1.14
C GLY A 196 -11.18 18.80 -2.64
N ILE A 197 -10.27 18.28 -3.47
CA ILE A 197 -10.43 18.18 -4.92
C ILE A 197 -11.60 17.25 -5.26
N ALA A 198 -11.72 16.12 -4.59
CA ALA A 198 -12.78 15.15 -4.86
C ALA A 198 -14.13 15.58 -4.27
N CYS A 199 -14.17 15.98 -3.00
CA CYS A 199 -15.39 16.05 -2.19
C CYS A 199 -15.63 17.41 -1.52
N GLY A 200 -14.73 18.38 -1.62
CA GLY A 200 -14.92 19.71 -1.00
C GLY A 200 -16.19 20.38 -1.47
N ASN A 201 -17.03 20.88 -0.56
CA ASN A 201 -18.27 21.57 -0.94
C ASN A 201 -18.08 23.03 -1.33
N GLY A 202 -16.87 23.58 -1.15
CA GLY A 202 -16.50 24.94 -1.51
C GLY A 202 -16.94 26.00 -0.48
N ASN A 203 -17.33 25.62 0.74
CA ASN A 203 -17.78 26.56 1.77
C ASN A 203 -16.73 27.63 2.08
N ALA A 204 -15.45 27.26 2.19
CA ALA A 204 -14.34 28.18 2.42
C ALA A 204 -14.20 29.23 1.31
N SER A 205 -14.61 28.91 0.10
CA SER A 205 -14.47 29.75 -1.09
C SER A 205 -15.80 30.32 -1.59
N LYS A 206 -16.86 30.25 -0.78
CA LYS A 206 -18.23 30.67 -1.17
C LYS A 206 -18.70 29.99 -2.48
N GLY A 207 -18.38 28.71 -2.62
CA GLY A 207 -18.77 27.89 -3.78
C GLY A 207 -17.84 27.98 -4.99
N ARG A 208 -16.80 28.84 -4.96
CA ARG A 208 -15.89 29.05 -6.11
C ARG A 208 -15.04 27.82 -6.42
N TYR A 209 -14.52 27.16 -5.38
CA TYR A 209 -13.65 25.98 -5.50
C TYR A 209 -14.32 24.74 -4.92
N ARG A 210 -15.39 24.28 -5.58
CA ARG A 210 -16.06 23.02 -5.21
C ARG A 210 -15.29 21.81 -5.73
N GLY A 211 -15.34 20.73 -5.00
CA GLY A 211 -14.89 19.40 -5.43
C GLY A 211 -15.73 18.84 -6.58
N ILE A 212 -15.40 17.62 -6.97
CA ILE A 212 -16.12 16.91 -8.06
C ILE A 212 -17.48 16.41 -7.55
N ALA A 213 -17.50 15.83 -6.35
CA ALA A 213 -18.68 15.26 -5.70
C ALA A 213 -18.94 15.92 -4.33
N PRO A 214 -19.41 17.19 -4.32
CA PRO A 214 -19.45 18.02 -3.10
C PRO A 214 -20.52 17.59 -2.08
N GLU A 215 -21.41 16.67 -2.40
CA GLU A 215 -22.48 16.19 -1.53
C GLU A 215 -22.24 14.77 -1.02
N THR A 216 -21.06 14.20 -1.26
CA THR A 216 -20.66 12.91 -0.69
C THR A 216 -20.36 13.01 0.81
N GLU A 217 -20.46 11.90 1.50
CA GLU A 217 -19.92 11.74 2.84
C GLU A 217 -18.65 10.89 2.80
N LEU A 218 -17.75 11.09 3.79
CA LEU A 218 -16.39 10.59 3.72
C LEU A 218 -16.13 9.52 4.77
N ILE A 219 -15.28 8.56 4.39
CA ILE A 219 -14.59 7.65 5.29
C ILE A 219 -13.10 7.94 5.13
N VAL A 220 -12.42 8.27 6.21
CA VAL A 220 -11.01 8.66 6.13
C VAL A 220 -10.15 7.72 6.96
N VAL A 221 -9.07 7.26 6.37
CA VAL A 221 -8.02 6.52 7.07
C VAL A 221 -6.74 7.32 6.98
N LYS A 222 -6.23 7.76 8.12
CA LYS A 222 -4.89 8.33 8.23
C LYS A 222 -3.90 7.20 8.41
N MET A 223 -3.08 6.95 7.40
CA MET A 223 -2.06 5.90 7.45
C MET A 223 -0.92 6.27 8.40
N ARG A 224 -0.46 5.30 9.18
CA ARG A 224 0.75 5.45 9.98
C ARG A 224 2.00 5.27 9.10
N LYS A 225 3.06 5.94 9.50
CA LYS A 225 4.39 5.77 8.92
C LYS A 225 5.18 4.77 9.75
N ASN A 226 5.77 3.79 9.13
CA ASN A 226 6.64 2.86 9.84
C ASN A 226 8.00 3.52 10.12
N LYS A 227 8.44 3.50 11.37
CA LYS A 227 9.68 4.15 11.83
C LYS A 227 9.83 5.61 11.35
N GLY A 228 8.72 6.33 11.17
CA GLY A 228 8.71 7.72 10.72
C GLY A 228 9.01 7.93 9.23
N LEU A 229 9.19 6.86 8.43
CA LEU A 229 9.50 6.92 7.01
C LEU A 229 8.22 7.07 6.16
N TYR A 230 7.69 5.96 5.69
CA TYR A 230 6.53 5.91 4.79
C TYR A 230 5.51 4.89 5.29
N PRO A 231 4.23 5.02 4.91
CA PRO A 231 3.26 3.94 5.04
C PRO A 231 3.70 2.73 4.22
N ARG A 232 3.17 1.55 4.57
CA ARG A 232 3.41 0.29 3.87
C ARG A 232 2.13 -0.18 3.17
N THR A 233 2.25 -1.16 2.30
CA THR A 233 1.10 -1.81 1.65
C THR A 233 0.14 -2.43 2.68
N THR A 234 0.61 -2.85 3.85
CA THR A 234 -0.23 -3.38 4.94
C THR A 234 -1.15 -2.31 5.54
N GLU A 235 -0.63 -1.10 5.80
CA GLU A 235 -1.46 0.04 6.25
C GLU A 235 -2.49 0.43 5.18
N LEU A 236 -2.09 0.42 3.91
CA LEU A 236 -2.98 0.74 2.79
C LEU A 236 -4.11 -0.28 2.68
N ILE A 237 -3.78 -1.58 2.61
CA ILE A 237 -4.77 -2.65 2.43
C ILE A 237 -5.73 -2.71 3.61
N SER A 238 -5.24 -2.58 4.84
CA SER A 238 -6.13 -2.53 6.02
C SER A 238 -7.07 -1.32 5.98
N GLY A 239 -6.56 -0.16 5.53
CA GLY A 239 -7.38 1.05 5.36
C GLY A 239 -8.45 0.89 4.28
N ILE A 240 -8.12 0.25 3.18
CA ILE A 240 -9.07 -0.07 2.09
C ILE A 240 -10.14 -1.04 2.59
N ASP A 241 -9.74 -2.13 3.25
CA ASP A 241 -10.65 -3.10 3.85
C ASP A 241 -11.62 -2.44 4.83
N TYR A 242 -11.10 -1.57 5.71
CA TYR A 242 -11.90 -0.80 6.64
C TYR A 242 -12.97 0.05 5.93
N CYS A 243 -12.59 0.83 4.91
CA CYS A 243 -13.53 1.63 4.14
C CYS A 243 -14.64 0.77 3.51
N ILE A 244 -14.27 -0.38 2.94
CA ILE A 244 -15.20 -1.31 2.31
C ILE A 244 -16.16 -1.88 3.36
N ARG A 245 -15.67 -2.35 4.52
CA ARG A 245 -16.54 -2.87 5.60
C ARG A 245 -17.51 -1.83 6.10
N LYS A 246 -17.09 -0.57 6.29
CA LYS A 246 -17.97 0.53 6.70
C LYS A 246 -19.06 0.80 5.64
N ALA A 247 -18.71 0.80 4.37
CA ALA A 247 -19.66 1.00 3.27
C ALA A 247 -20.67 -0.16 3.17
N LEU A 248 -20.21 -1.41 3.25
CA LEU A 248 -21.07 -2.60 3.26
C LEU A 248 -22.04 -2.57 4.45
N LYS A 249 -21.54 -2.27 5.65
CA LYS A 249 -22.37 -2.13 6.86
C LYS A 249 -23.41 -1.03 6.74
N SER A 250 -23.08 0.06 6.05
CA SER A 250 -23.99 1.18 5.78
C SER A 250 -24.92 0.94 4.58
N ASN A 251 -24.75 -0.18 3.86
CA ASN A 251 -25.45 -0.51 2.61
C ASN A 251 -25.40 0.62 1.57
N ARG A 252 -24.24 1.28 1.42
CA ARG A 252 -24.06 2.43 0.53
C ARG A 252 -22.97 2.15 -0.51
N PRO A 253 -23.07 2.75 -1.72
CA PRO A 253 -21.98 2.68 -2.69
C PRO A 253 -20.76 3.42 -2.19
N LEU A 254 -19.58 2.88 -2.54
CA LEU A 254 -18.28 3.40 -2.14
C LEU A 254 -17.41 3.71 -3.37
N VAL A 255 -16.79 4.86 -3.37
CA VAL A 255 -15.66 5.18 -4.24
C VAL A 255 -14.42 5.29 -3.36
N LEU A 256 -13.40 4.48 -3.63
CA LEU A 256 -12.11 4.54 -2.94
C LEU A 256 -11.12 5.34 -3.75
N ASN A 257 -10.49 6.33 -3.14
CA ASN A 257 -9.37 7.06 -3.69
C ASN A 257 -8.07 6.52 -3.10
N ILE A 258 -7.18 6.06 -3.97
CA ILE A 258 -5.83 5.60 -3.64
C ILE A 258 -4.85 6.53 -4.34
N SER A 259 -4.28 7.48 -3.58
CA SER A 259 -3.29 8.44 -4.06
C SER A 259 -1.88 8.08 -3.57
N PHE A 260 -1.63 6.80 -3.40
CA PHE A 260 -0.35 6.23 -2.98
C PHE A 260 0.06 5.11 -3.91
N GLY A 261 1.37 4.97 -4.10
CA GLY A 261 1.91 3.91 -4.91
C GLY A 261 3.39 3.67 -4.64
N ASN A 262 3.92 2.67 -5.30
CA ASN A 262 5.34 2.37 -5.38
C ASN A 262 5.67 1.78 -6.76
N ASN A 263 6.95 1.54 -7.02
CA ASN A 263 7.44 0.97 -8.28
C ASN A 263 7.85 -0.50 -8.13
N TYR A 264 7.39 -1.16 -7.08
CA TYR A 264 7.68 -2.59 -6.85
C TYR A 264 6.70 -3.48 -7.62
N GLY A 265 7.17 -4.67 -7.98
CA GLY A 265 6.37 -5.70 -8.60
C GLY A 265 6.51 -5.79 -10.10
N SER A 266 5.87 -6.79 -10.68
CA SER A 266 5.92 -7.10 -12.11
C SER A 266 5.11 -6.14 -12.99
N HIS A 267 4.35 -5.23 -12.42
CA HIS A 267 3.39 -4.34 -13.09
C HIS A 267 2.35 -5.10 -13.95
N THR A 268 2.03 -6.33 -13.54
CA THR A 268 1.08 -7.20 -14.25
C THR A 268 -0.20 -7.49 -13.47
N GLY A 269 -0.39 -6.83 -12.32
CA GLY A 269 -1.60 -6.99 -11.50
C GLY A 269 -1.61 -8.25 -10.63
N ASN A 270 -0.45 -8.83 -10.31
CA ASN A 270 -0.34 -10.12 -9.63
C ASN A 270 0.25 -10.07 -8.21
N SER A 271 0.61 -8.89 -7.68
CA SER A 271 0.95 -8.76 -6.26
C SER A 271 -0.29 -9.04 -5.39
N LEU A 272 -0.10 -9.40 -4.13
CA LEU A 272 -1.25 -9.66 -3.23
C LEU A 272 -2.14 -8.43 -3.06
N SER A 273 -1.54 -7.24 -3.00
CA SER A 273 -2.31 -5.99 -2.94
C SER A 273 -3.19 -5.78 -4.17
N GLU A 274 -2.65 -6.03 -5.37
CA GLU A 274 -3.40 -5.93 -6.63
C GLU A 274 -4.49 -7.00 -6.73
N LEU A 275 -4.18 -8.25 -6.33
CA LEU A 275 -5.16 -9.33 -6.26
C LEU A 275 -6.29 -9.04 -5.26
N TYR A 276 -5.96 -8.44 -4.11
CA TYR A 276 -6.97 -8.01 -3.15
C TYR A 276 -7.91 -6.97 -3.77
N LEU A 277 -7.36 -5.91 -4.37
CA LEU A 277 -8.14 -4.87 -5.04
C LEU A 277 -9.04 -5.45 -6.14
N ASN A 278 -8.51 -6.36 -6.96
CA ASN A 278 -9.28 -7.04 -8.00
C ASN A 278 -10.46 -7.83 -7.42
N ARG A 279 -10.25 -8.56 -6.31
CA ARG A 279 -11.33 -9.34 -5.69
C ARG A 279 -12.40 -8.46 -5.05
N VAL A 280 -12.02 -7.46 -4.27
CA VAL A 280 -13.00 -6.61 -3.58
C VAL A 280 -13.76 -5.71 -4.55
N SER A 281 -13.20 -5.36 -5.70
CA SER A 281 -13.93 -4.64 -6.75
C SER A 281 -15.13 -5.41 -7.31
N LEU A 282 -15.11 -6.75 -7.19
CA LEU A 282 -16.20 -7.62 -7.61
C LEU A 282 -17.37 -7.71 -6.60
N LEU A 283 -17.23 -7.18 -5.39
CA LEU A 283 -18.30 -7.18 -4.38
C LEU A 283 -19.50 -6.31 -4.77
N GLY A 284 -19.39 -5.54 -5.86
CA GLY A 284 -20.41 -4.65 -6.37
C GLY A 284 -20.55 -3.37 -5.54
N ARG A 285 -21.03 -2.30 -6.19
CA ARG A 285 -21.21 -0.95 -5.61
C ARG A 285 -19.91 -0.33 -5.04
N ILE A 286 -18.75 -0.85 -5.42
CA ILE A 286 -17.42 -0.37 -5.03
C ILE A 286 -16.67 0.01 -6.32
N SER A 287 -16.17 1.25 -6.37
CA SER A 287 -15.27 1.72 -7.41
C SER A 287 -13.95 2.08 -6.78
N ILE A 288 -12.85 1.51 -7.30
CA ILE A 288 -11.51 1.77 -6.81
C ILE A 288 -10.77 2.60 -7.84
N ILE A 289 -10.25 3.75 -7.42
CA ILE A 289 -9.54 4.70 -8.26
C ILE A 289 -8.12 4.82 -7.70
N ALA A 290 -7.15 4.44 -8.51
CA ALA A 290 -5.72 4.55 -8.18
C ALA A 290 -5.05 5.60 -9.06
N ALA A 291 -4.14 6.37 -8.48
CA ALA A 291 -3.28 7.28 -9.22
C ALA A 291 -2.28 6.48 -10.07
N SER A 292 -1.92 7.03 -11.24
CA SER A 292 -0.97 6.39 -12.18
C SER A 292 0.50 6.66 -11.88
N GLY A 293 0.81 7.45 -10.85
CA GLY A 293 2.17 7.81 -10.45
C GLY A 293 2.64 9.17 -10.96
N ASN A 294 3.69 9.67 -10.33
CA ASN A 294 4.33 10.96 -10.65
C ASN A 294 5.69 10.79 -11.34
N GLU A 295 6.17 9.57 -11.50
CA GLU A 295 7.52 9.23 -11.96
C GLU A 295 7.64 9.11 -13.49
N GLY A 296 6.66 9.56 -14.26
CA GLY A 296 6.65 9.41 -15.73
C GLY A 296 7.88 9.99 -16.47
N ALA A 297 8.59 10.95 -15.86
CA ALA A 297 9.83 11.50 -16.36
C ALA A 297 11.09 10.95 -15.66
N SER A 298 10.91 10.07 -14.66
CA SER A 298 12.04 9.53 -13.87
C SER A 298 12.55 8.24 -14.51
N PRO A 299 13.87 8.10 -14.77
CA PRO A 299 14.44 6.91 -15.40
C PRO A 299 14.62 5.76 -14.38
N ILE A 300 13.52 5.37 -13.70
CA ILE A 300 13.51 4.31 -12.68
C ILE A 300 12.97 2.98 -13.19
N HIS A 301 12.55 2.92 -14.43
CA HIS A 301 12.02 1.72 -15.08
C HIS A 301 12.54 1.62 -16.51
N THR A 302 12.84 0.42 -16.95
CA THR A 302 13.16 0.11 -18.33
C THR A 302 12.50 -1.20 -18.76
N LEU A 303 12.14 -1.29 -20.04
CA LEU A 303 11.58 -2.47 -20.67
C LEU A 303 12.32 -2.70 -21.99
N GLY A 304 12.58 -3.94 -22.32
CA GLY A 304 13.25 -4.28 -23.58
C GLY A 304 13.09 -5.74 -23.97
N PHE A 305 13.47 -6.05 -25.19
CA PHE A 305 13.59 -7.42 -25.69
C PHE A 305 15.07 -7.82 -25.69
N LEU A 306 15.35 -9.04 -25.29
CA LEU A 306 16.70 -9.58 -25.20
C LEU A 306 16.95 -10.54 -26.39
N ASP A 307 17.58 -10.02 -27.44
CA ASP A 307 18.02 -10.88 -28.58
C ASP A 307 19.42 -11.45 -28.33
N GLN A 308 20.34 -10.64 -27.79
CA GLN A 308 21.72 -11.04 -27.49
C GLN A 308 22.15 -10.53 -26.11
N THR A 309 22.70 -9.34 -26.06
CA THR A 309 23.13 -8.68 -24.81
C THR A 309 22.57 -7.28 -24.77
N VAL A 310 21.91 -6.94 -23.66
CA VAL A 310 21.43 -5.59 -23.38
C VAL A 310 22.18 -5.07 -22.17
N ASN A 311 22.74 -3.87 -22.30
CA ASN A 311 23.33 -3.14 -21.18
C ASN A 311 22.30 -2.17 -20.63
N VAL A 312 22.11 -2.20 -19.32
CA VAL A 312 21.28 -1.25 -18.60
C VAL A 312 22.18 -0.50 -17.64
N ASP A 313 22.43 0.77 -17.96
CA ASP A 313 23.22 1.64 -17.11
C ASP A 313 22.32 2.32 -16.08
N PHE A 314 22.75 2.36 -14.85
CA PHE A 314 22.09 3.07 -13.77
C PHE A 314 23.10 3.81 -12.91
N SER A 315 22.66 4.88 -12.27
CA SER A 315 23.49 5.68 -11.36
C SER A 315 22.86 5.70 -9.96
N ILE A 316 23.74 5.66 -8.96
CA ILE A 316 23.37 5.79 -7.55
C ILE A 316 23.90 7.15 -7.08
N SER A 317 23.05 7.95 -6.43
CA SER A 317 23.49 9.24 -5.90
C SER A 317 24.47 9.05 -4.74
N GLU A 318 25.41 9.99 -4.57
CA GLU A 318 26.43 9.95 -3.52
C GLU A 318 25.89 9.80 -2.08
N ARG A 319 24.63 10.19 -1.87
CA ARG A 319 23.97 10.11 -0.55
C ARG A 319 23.16 8.84 -0.35
N GLN A 320 23.03 8.03 -1.38
CA GLN A 320 22.23 6.81 -1.33
C GLN A 320 23.11 5.63 -0.89
N THR A 321 22.78 5.04 0.22
CA THR A 321 23.55 3.94 0.82
C THR A 321 23.08 2.56 0.39
N SER A 322 21.92 2.47 -0.25
CA SER A 322 21.37 1.21 -0.78
C SER A 322 20.52 1.48 -2.04
N LEU A 323 20.48 0.48 -2.91
CA LEU A 323 19.61 0.46 -4.09
C LEU A 323 18.90 -0.90 -4.11
N ASN A 324 17.59 -0.88 -4.40
CA ASN A 324 16.84 -2.09 -4.69
C ASN A 324 16.47 -2.10 -6.17
N MET A 325 16.64 -3.26 -6.79
CA MET A 325 16.28 -3.48 -8.19
C MET A 325 15.47 -4.75 -8.31
N GLN A 326 14.52 -4.75 -9.22
CA GLN A 326 13.76 -5.95 -9.61
C GLN A 326 13.91 -6.14 -11.11
N LEU A 327 14.22 -7.35 -11.53
CA LEU A 327 14.21 -7.75 -12.93
C LEU A 327 13.18 -8.85 -13.12
N TRP A 328 12.26 -8.62 -14.03
CA TRP A 328 11.17 -9.54 -14.33
C TRP A 328 11.30 -10.08 -15.75
N LYS A 329 11.13 -11.39 -15.94
CA LYS A 329 11.16 -12.06 -17.22
C LYS A 329 10.27 -13.29 -17.21
N ASP A 330 9.97 -13.84 -18.40
CA ASP A 330 9.29 -15.12 -18.49
C ASP A 330 10.15 -16.26 -17.93
N TYR A 331 9.54 -17.23 -17.27
CA TYR A 331 10.26 -18.39 -16.74
C TYR A 331 10.94 -19.20 -17.83
N ALA A 332 10.36 -19.24 -19.04
CA ALA A 332 10.91 -19.97 -20.18
C ALA A 332 12.22 -19.39 -20.70
N ASP A 333 12.48 -18.11 -20.44
CA ASP A 333 13.65 -17.44 -20.97
C ASP A 333 14.89 -17.76 -20.13
N ALA A 334 15.94 -18.22 -20.77
CA ALA A 334 17.23 -18.43 -20.12
C ALA A 334 18.11 -17.17 -20.29
N VAL A 335 18.33 -16.46 -19.19
CA VAL A 335 19.16 -15.25 -19.19
C VAL A 335 20.39 -15.42 -18.29
N ARG A 336 21.46 -14.72 -18.63
CA ARG A 336 22.65 -14.55 -17.80
C ARG A 336 22.74 -13.08 -17.41
N ILE A 337 22.72 -12.79 -16.13
CA ILE A 337 22.80 -11.44 -15.58
C ILE A 337 24.23 -11.21 -15.08
N ARG A 338 24.82 -10.08 -15.48
CA ARG A 338 26.10 -9.62 -14.98
C ARG A 338 25.96 -8.21 -14.43
N LEU A 339 26.53 -7.99 -13.28
CA LEU A 339 26.70 -6.66 -12.71
C LEU A 339 28.15 -6.20 -12.97
N ARG A 340 28.33 -4.96 -13.40
CA ARG A 340 29.61 -4.34 -13.59
C ARG A 340 29.74 -3.11 -12.72
N ALA A 341 30.75 -3.10 -11.87
CA ALA A 341 31.08 -1.93 -11.07
C ALA A 341 31.73 -0.83 -11.92
N PRO A 342 31.75 0.43 -11.46
CA PRO A 342 32.47 1.52 -12.14
C PRO A 342 33.98 1.25 -12.32
N SER A 343 34.58 0.43 -11.46
CA SER A 343 35.95 -0.06 -11.59
C SER A 343 36.21 -0.94 -12.82
N GLY A 344 35.13 -1.47 -13.42
CA GLY A 344 35.19 -2.49 -14.46
C GLY A 344 35.12 -3.93 -13.93
N THR A 345 35.13 -4.15 -12.61
CA THR A 345 34.96 -5.47 -12.01
C THR A 345 33.56 -6.01 -12.35
N GLU A 346 33.51 -7.26 -12.81
CA GLU A 346 32.25 -7.92 -13.17
C GLU A 346 31.93 -9.09 -12.24
N TYR A 347 30.67 -9.26 -11.91
CA TYR A 347 30.13 -10.42 -11.22
C TYR A 347 28.95 -11.01 -12.00
N THR A 348 28.99 -12.31 -12.26
CA THR A 348 27.88 -13.04 -12.89
C THR A 348 26.99 -13.62 -11.84
N LEU A 349 25.71 -13.22 -11.84
CA LEU A 349 24.73 -13.73 -10.89
C LEU A 349 24.45 -15.21 -11.12
N SER A 350 24.26 -15.93 -10.00
CA SER A 350 23.91 -17.33 -10.04
C SER A 350 22.49 -17.52 -10.61
N ASN A 351 22.34 -18.48 -11.52
CA ASN A 351 21.01 -18.88 -12.03
C ASN A 351 20.31 -19.87 -11.08
N LYS A 352 20.93 -20.26 -9.98
CA LYS A 352 20.28 -21.15 -8.98
C LYS A 352 19.20 -20.35 -8.22
N PHE A 353 18.08 -20.98 -8.02
CA PHE A 353 17.02 -20.41 -7.18
C PHE A 353 17.48 -20.21 -5.74
N GLY A 354 17.03 -19.15 -5.13
CA GLY A 354 17.32 -18.81 -3.74
C GLY A 354 18.22 -17.60 -3.58
N THR A 355 18.65 -17.38 -2.33
CA THR A 355 19.44 -16.22 -1.91
C THR A 355 20.92 -16.44 -2.19
N ASN A 356 21.57 -15.38 -2.66
CA ASN A 356 23.01 -15.28 -2.80
C ASN A 356 23.48 -13.93 -2.24
N ILE A 357 24.63 -13.92 -1.57
CA ILE A 357 25.26 -12.71 -1.04
C ILE A 357 26.68 -12.66 -1.53
N GLU A 358 27.04 -11.59 -2.20
CA GLU A 358 28.34 -11.39 -2.83
C GLU A 358 28.87 -9.99 -2.53
N VAL A 359 30.15 -9.79 -2.78
CA VAL A 359 30.80 -8.48 -2.67
C VAL A 359 31.42 -8.13 -4.01
N LEU A 360 31.02 -7.01 -4.58
CA LEU A 360 31.60 -6.43 -5.78
C LEU A 360 32.29 -5.11 -5.40
N ASP A 361 33.61 -5.09 -5.45
CA ASP A 361 34.45 -4.03 -4.88
C ASP A 361 34.11 -3.78 -3.40
N GLN A 362 33.51 -2.63 -3.06
CA GLN A 362 33.10 -2.27 -1.70
C GLN A 362 31.58 -2.39 -1.49
N THR A 363 30.85 -2.87 -2.52
CA THR A 363 29.40 -2.98 -2.48
C THR A 363 28.99 -4.42 -2.16
N GLN A 364 28.23 -4.58 -1.09
CA GLN A 364 27.60 -5.85 -0.78
C GLN A 364 26.33 -5.99 -1.64
N ILE A 365 26.21 -7.09 -2.36
CA ILE A 365 25.08 -7.41 -3.22
C ILE A 365 24.37 -8.61 -2.61
N ALA A 366 23.13 -8.42 -2.23
CA ALA A 366 22.24 -9.51 -1.83
C ALA A 366 21.15 -9.66 -2.92
N PHE A 367 21.01 -10.85 -3.50
CA PHE A 367 19.99 -11.08 -4.49
C PHE A 367 19.25 -12.42 -4.29
N TYR A 368 18.02 -12.43 -4.72
CA TYR A 368 17.14 -13.59 -4.71
C TYR A 368 16.65 -13.89 -6.12
N ASN A 369 16.91 -15.10 -6.57
CA ASN A 369 16.38 -15.64 -7.81
C ASN A 369 15.16 -16.49 -7.48
N SER A 370 13.96 -16.03 -7.88
CA SER A 370 12.70 -16.66 -7.51
C SER A 370 12.45 -17.97 -8.25
N ALA A 371 12.00 -18.97 -7.53
CA ALA A 371 11.39 -20.17 -8.12
C ALA A 371 9.97 -19.84 -8.62
N PRO A 372 9.37 -20.68 -9.49
CA PRO A 372 7.99 -20.52 -9.90
C PRO A 372 7.04 -20.36 -8.71
N SER A 373 6.16 -19.36 -8.80
CA SER A 373 5.17 -19.01 -7.78
C SER A 373 3.76 -19.28 -8.32
N PRO A 374 2.80 -19.69 -7.48
CA PRO A 374 1.44 -19.96 -7.93
C PRO A 374 0.69 -18.70 -8.39
N PHE A 375 1.17 -17.50 -8.01
CA PHE A 375 0.51 -16.22 -8.33
C PHE A 375 1.30 -15.37 -9.32
N GLN A 376 2.61 -15.61 -9.47
CA GLN A 376 3.45 -14.87 -10.41
C GLN A 376 3.76 -15.71 -11.66
N ARG A 377 3.43 -15.18 -12.82
CA ARG A 377 3.75 -15.79 -14.11
C ARG A 377 5.18 -15.47 -14.56
N LEU A 378 5.74 -14.38 -14.05
CA LEU A 378 7.10 -13.94 -14.36
C LEU A 378 8.06 -14.37 -13.27
N GLN A 379 9.28 -14.69 -13.68
CA GLN A 379 10.41 -14.91 -12.77
C GLN A 379 10.98 -13.58 -12.33
N GLU A 380 11.19 -13.45 -11.03
CA GLU A 380 11.79 -12.29 -10.40
C GLU A 380 13.23 -12.55 -10.00
N TYR A 381 14.10 -11.59 -10.29
CA TYR A 381 15.38 -11.40 -9.64
C TYR A 381 15.27 -10.14 -8.79
N TYR A 382 15.33 -10.30 -7.48
CA TYR A 382 15.27 -9.20 -6.51
C TYR A 382 16.66 -8.92 -5.97
N PHE A 383 17.12 -7.67 -6.00
CA PHE A 383 18.44 -7.23 -5.59
C PHE A 383 18.37 -6.22 -4.46
#